data_2f1726ce588db0181e986318561beacb
#
_entry.id   2f1726ce588db0181e986318561beacb
#
_cell.length_a   1.000
_cell.length_b   1.000
_cell.length_c   1.000
_cell.angle_alpha   90.00
_cell.angle_beta   90.00
_cell.angle_gamma   90.00
#
_symmetry.space_group_name_H-M   'P 1'
#
loop_
_entity.id
_entity.type
_entity.pdbx_description
1 polymer ?
#
loop_
_entity_poly.entity_id
_entity_poly.type
_entity_poly.pdbx_seq_one_letter_code
_entity_poly.pdbx_strand_id
1 'polypeptide(L)'
;MHSIRSLSIDEAPLVQDLAHKIWPIAYKEILSQAQLDYMLNWMYSLESLTQQMQEGHHYFGIYEADEIVGFLDVQPNHPEIGVLKLNKIYVLPACHGKGFGYQLIQFAINFAENEQQKTIELQVNRYNKAKDFYTKIGFTIKEEKDFDIGNGYFMNDYVMEFLI
;
A
#
# COMPACT_ATOMS: atom_id res chain seq x y z
N MET A 1 4.04 11.61 19.21
CA MET A 1 5.15 11.73 18.23
C MET A 1 5.09 10.56 17.28
N HIS A 2 5.23 10.84 16.01
CA HIS A 2 5.18 9.83 14.95
C HIS A 2 6.58 9.59 14.41
N SER A 3 6.86 8.35 14.02
CA SER A 3 8.09 8.03 13.31
C SER A 3 7.81 7.03 12.21
N ILE A 4 8.52 7.17 11.10
CA ILE A 4 8.48 6.22 10.00
C ILE A 4 9.87 5.62 9.87
N ARG A 5 9.95 4.29 9.85
CA ARG A 5 11.23 3.59 9.71
C ARG A 5 11.12 2.34 8.84
N SER A 6 12.23 2.00 8.23
CA SER A 6 12.35 0.82 7.38
C SER A 6 12.07 -0.45 8.14
N LEU A 7 11.39 -1.40 7.50
CA LEU A 7 11.13 -2.73 8.03
C LEU A 7 12.01 -3.75 7.32
N SER A 8 12.69 -4.58 8.11
CA SER A 8 13.52 -5.67 7.58
C SER A 8 12.70 -6.93 7.32
N ILE A 9 13.32 -7.92 6.68
CA ILE A 9 12.70 -9.24 6.46
C ILE A 9 12.25 -9.87 7.78
N ASP A 10 13.02 -9.72 8.84
CA ASP A 10 12.68 -10.26 10.17
C ASP A 10 11.41 -9.61 10.76
N GLU A 11 11.02 -8.46 10.24
CA GLU A 11 9.82 -7.72 10.67
C GLU A 11 8.60 -7.99 9.79
N ALA A 12 8.68 -8.89 8.81
CA ALA A 12 7.54 -9.29 8.00
C ALA A 12 6.30 -9.69 8.83
N PRO A 13 6.44 -10.36 9.99
CA PRO A 13 5.29 -10.68 10.84
C PRO A 13 4.49 -9.45 11.29
N LEU A 14 5.13 -8.30 11.46
CA LEU A 14 4.44 -7.04 11.81
C LEU A 14 3.51 -6.60 10.68
N VAL A 15 3.97 -6.67 9.45
CA VAL A 15 3.16 -6.34 8.26
C VAL A 15 2.00 -7.30 8.12
N GLN A 16 2.25 -8.59 8.24
CA GLN A 16 1.21 -9.62 8.17
C GLN A 16 0.12 -9.38 9.22
N ASP A 17 0.52 -9.14 10.46
CA ASP A 17 -0.43 -8.90 11.56
C ASP A 17 -1.29 -7.66 11.29
N LEU A 18 -0.67 -6.56 10.84
CA LEU A 18 -1.41 -5.34 10.49
C LEU A 18 -2.40 -5.59 9.34
N ALA A 19 -1.98 -6.29 8.30
CA ALA A 19 -2.85 -6.59 7.16
C ALA A 19 -4.07 -7.41 7.59
N HIS A 20 -3.87 -8.41 8.44
CA HIS A 20 -4.96 -9.24 8.97
C HIS A 20 -5.93 -8.48 9.88
N LYS A 21 -5.48 -7.40 10.50
CA LYS A 21 -6.35 -6.50 11.29
C LYS A 21 -7.06 -5.48 10.42
N ILE A 22 -6.42 -4.99 9.37
CA ILE A 22 -6.92 -3.87 8.55
C ILE A 22 -7.86 -4.35 7.46
N TRP A 23 -7.47 -5.36 6.69
CA TRP A 23 -8.18 -5.78 5.48
C TRP A 23 -9.63 -6.23 5.72
N PRO A 24 -9.95 -7.02 6.76
CA PRO A 24 -11.34 -7.42 7.01
C PRO A 24 -12.29 -6.24 7.24
N ILE A 25 -11.78 -5.14 7.77
CA ILE A 25 -12.56 -3.91 8.00
C ILE A 25 -12.59 -3.06 6.74
N ALA A 26 -11.43 -2.82 6.12
CA ALA A 26 -11.30 -1.95 4.96
C ALA A 26 -12.09 -2.45 3.74
N TYR A 27 -12.15 -3.76 3.54
CA TYR A 27 -12.75 -4.39 2.35
C TYR A 27 -14.05 -5.15 2.63
N LYS A 28 -14.63 -4.98 3.82
CA LYS A 28 -15.84 -5.68 4.24
C LYS A 28 -17.00 -5.56 3.22
N GLU A 29 -17.21 -4.37 2.69
CA GLU A 29 -18.29 -4.07 1.75
C GLU A 29 -17.87 -4.22 0.28
N ILE A 30 -16.61 -4.55 0.02
CA ILE A 30 -16.01 -4.55 -1.33
C ILE A 30 -15.71 -5.96 -1.82
N LEU A 31 -15.14 -6.80 -0.96
CA LEU A 31 -14.69 -8.14 -1.31
C LEU A 31 -15.51 -9.20 -0.57
N SER A 32 -15.72 -10.35 -1.25
CA SER A 32 -16.24 -11.54 -0.57
C SER A 32 -15.20 -12.06 0.44
N GLN A 33 -15.66 -12.81 1.44
CA GLN A 33 -14.75 -13.40 2.42
C GLN A 33 -13.73 -14.33 1.74
N ALA A 34 -14.16 -15.09 0.74
CA ALA A 34 -13.29 -16.00 0.00
C ALA A 34 -12.20 -15.24 -0.77
N GLN A 35 -12.53 -14.14 -1.42
CA GLN A 35 -11.55 -13.31 -2.12
C GLN A 35 -10.61 -12.62 -1.15
N LEU A 36 -11.12 -12.13 -0.03
CA LEU A 36 -10.32 -11.52 1.04
C LEU A 36 -9.26 -12.52 1.53
N ASP A 37 -9.67 -13.73 1.86
CA ASP A 37 -8.77 -14.76 2.36
C ASP A 37 -7.72 -15.14 1.31
N TYR A 38 -8.12 -15.25 0.05
CA TYR A 38 -7.22 -15.52 -1.06
C TYR A 38 -6.15 -14.44 -1.19
N MET A 39 -6.58 -13.16 -1.18
CA MET A 39 -5.66 -12.03 -1.34
C MET A 39 -4.73 -11.88 -0.15
N LEU A 40 -5.21 -12.07 1.08
CA LEU A 40 -4.37 -12.01 2.28
C LEU A 40 -3.29 -13.09 2.25
N ASN A 41 -3.65 -14.31 1.86
CA ASN A 41 -2.67 -15.38 1.75
C ASN A 41 -1.67 -15.14 0.62
N TRP A 42 -2.14 -14.67 -0.53
CA TRP A 42 -1.31 -14.40 -1.69
C TRP A 42 -0.30 -13.27 -1.45
N MET A 43 -0.75 -12.17 -0.84
CA MET A 43 0.05 -10.95 -0.70
C MET A 43 0.81 -10.86 0.62
N TYR A 44 0.28 -11.46 1.69
CA TYR A 44 0.76 -11.23 3.06
C TYR A 44 1.16 -12.50 3.80
N SER A 45 1.33 -13.64 3.13
CA SER A 45 2.02 -14.76 3.76
C SER A 45 3.46 -14.36 4.05
N LEU A 46 4.08 -14.92 5.08
CA LEU A 46 5.47 -14.61 5.42
C LEU A 46 6.42 -14.90 4.25
N GLU A 47 6.15 -16.00 3.53
CA GLU A 47 6.91 -16.35 2.32
C GLU A 47 6.78 -15.25 1.25
N SER A 48 5.55 -14.80 0.98
CA SER A 48 5.29 -13.77 -0.02
C SER A 48 5.94 -12.43 0.36
N LEU A 49 5.80 -12.01 1.61
CA LEU A 49 6.42 -10.78 2.10
C LEU A 49 7.94 -10.82 2.02
N THR A 50 8.54 -11.94 2.42
CA THR A 50 10.00 -12.14 2.32
C THR A 50 10.46 -12.03 0.88
N GLN A 51 9.77 -12.70 -0.04
CA GLN A 51 10.09 -12.65 -1.46
C GLN A 51 9.98 -11.22 -2.02
N GLN A 52 8.90 -10.51 -1.68
CA GLN A 52 8.72 -9.12 -2.10
C GLN A 52 9.88 -8.23 -1.65
N MET A 53 10.29 -8.35 -0.39
CA MET A 53 11.41 -7.57 0.14
C MET A 53 12.74 -7.91 -0.56
N GLN A 54 12.94 -9.15 -0.94
CA GLN A 54 14.11 -9.58 -1.72
C GLN A 54 14.09 -9.09 -3.17
N GLU A 55 12.89 -8.85 -3.71
CA GLU A 55 12.68 -8.45 -5.10
C GLU A 55 12.53 -6.93 -5.30
N GLY A 56 12.90 -6.13 -4.31
CA GLY A 56 12.96 -4.67 -4.44
C GLY A 56 11.81 -3.90 -3.82
N HIS A 57 10.91 -4.55 -3.10
CA HIS A 57 9.91 -3.86 -2.29
C HIS A 57 10.56 -3.29 -1.04
N HIS A 58 10.32 -1.99 -0.79
CA HIS A 58 10.78 -1.30 0.41
C HIS A 58 9.59 -1.09 1.34
N TYR A 59 9.60 -1.77 2.47
CA TYR A 59 8.55 -1.64 3.48
C TYR A 59 8.96 -0.67 4.57
N PHE A 60 8.02 0.17 4.97
CA PHE A 60 8.17 1.14 6.06
C PHE A 60 7.00 1.02 7.01
N GLY A 61 7.26 1.13 8.30
CA GLY A 61 6.22 1.20 9.31
C GLY A 61 6.09 2.61 9.85
N ILE A 62 4.86 3.05 10.10
CA ILE A 62 4.61 4.27 10.86
C ILE A 62 4.21 3.90 12.28
N TYR A 63 4.80 4.59 13.25
CA TYR A 63 4.69 4.29 14.67
C TYR A 63 4.07 5.47 15.41
N GLU A 64 3.13 5.17 16.30
CA GLU A 64 2.65 6.11 17.31
C GLU A 64 3.24 5.65 18.64
N ALA A 65 4.10 6.48 19.25
CA ALA A 65 4.98 6.06 20.33
C ALA A 65 5.80 4.82 19.85
N ASP A 66 5.72 3.70 20.52
CA ASP A 66 6.47 2.49 20.15
C ASP A 66 5.63 1.43 19.44
N GLU A 67 4.39 1.77 19.09
CA GLU A 67 3.47 0.84 18.43
C GLU A 67 3.34 1.13 16.95
N ILE A 68 3.47 0.09 16.13
CA ILE A 68 3.26 0.21 14.70
C ILE A 68 1.75 0.33 14.41
N VAL A 69 1.37 1.38 13.70
CA VAL A 69 -0.04 1.66 13.40
C VAL A 69 -0.37 1.65 11.91
N GLY A 70 0.62 1.49 11.07
CA GLY A 70 0.43 1.42 9.63
C GLY A 70 1.71 1.06 8.90
N PHE A 71 1.60 0.86 7.60
CA PHE A 71 2.76 0.50 6.77
C PHE A 71 2.62 1.01 5.33
N LEU A 72 3.75 1.08 4.67
CA LEU A 72 3.92 1.53 3.30
C LEU A 72 4.84 0.54 2.58
N ASP A 73 4.50 0.21 1.34
CA ASP A 73 5.35 -0.57 0.44
C ASP A 73 5.53 0.19 -0.86
N VAL A 74 6.76 0.56 -1.15
CA VAL A 74 7.13 1.26 -2.38
C VAL A 74 8.23 0.51 -3.13
N GLN A 75 8.22 0.65 -4.46
CA GLN A 75 9.17 -0.02 -5.33
C GLN A 75 9.62 0.94 -6.42
N PRO A 76 10.90 1.40 -6.38
CA PRO A 76 11.39 2.33 -7.40
C PRO A 76 11.62 1.63 -8.74
N ASN A 77 11.50 2.40 -9.81
CA ASN A 77 11.69 1.95 -11.18
C ASN A 77 10.80 0.76 -11.56
N HIS A 78 9.54 0.83 -11.14
CA HIS A 78 8.55 -0.20 -11.39
C HIS A 78 7.17 0.44 -11.68
N PRO A 79 6.45 0.05 -12.75
CA PRO A 79 6.77 -0.98 -13.74
C PRO A 79 7.87 -0.58 -14.74
N GLU A 80 8.30 0.67 -14.74
CA GLU A 80 9.33 1.18 -15.64
C GLU A 80 10.22 2.20 -14.94
N ILE A 81 11.37 2.49 -15.55
CA ILE A 81 12.32 3.46 -15.01
C ILE A 81 11.65 4.82 -14.80
N GLY A 82 11.88 5.42 -13.63
CA GLY A 82 11.35 6.72 -13.28
C GLY A 82 9.98 6.69 -12.61
N VAL A 83 9.39 5.51 -12.43
CA VAL A 83 8.10 5.34 -11.74
C VAL A 83 8.33 4.68 -10.39
N LEU A 84 7.88 5.34 -9.32
CA LEU A 84 7.79 4.72 -8.00
C LEU A 84 6.42 4.04 -7.89
N LYS A 85 6.41 2.73 -7.79
CA LYS A 85 5.17 2.01 -7.52
C LYS A 85 4.88 2.07 -6.02
N LEU A 86 3.75 2.64 -5.65
CA LEU A 86 3.23 2.57 -4.29
C LEU A 86 2.31 1.35 -4.24
N ASN A 87 2.83 0.24 -3.76
CA ASN A 87 2.12 -1.04 -3.76
C ASN A 87 1.08 -1.13 -2.65
N LYS A 88 1.42 -0.63 -1.46
CA LYS A 88 0.57 -0.75 -0.27
C LYS A 88 0.71 0.48 0.61
N ILE A 89 -0.41 0.96 1.12
CA ILE A 89 -0.46 1.99 2.15
C ILE A 89 -1.70 1.73 3.00
N TYR A 90 -1.50 1.41 4.27
CA TYR A 90 -2.58 1.07 5.18
C TYR A 90 -2.30 1.57 6.58
N VAL A 91 -3.36 2.00 7.25
CA VAL A 91 -3.34 2.48 8.64
C VAL A 91 -4.46 1.76 9.39
N LEU A 92 -4.17 1.36 10.63
CA LEU A 92 -5.19 0.74 11.49
C LEU A 92 -6.46 1.61 11.53
N PRO A 93 -7.66 1.01 11.39
CA PRO A 93 -8.91 1.77 11.41
C PRO A 93 -9.07 2.66 12.65
N ALA A 94 -8.65 2.19 13.82
CA ALA A 94 -8.70 2.95 15.06
C ALA A 94 -7.81 4.21 15.05
N CYS A 95 -6.87 4.29 14.10
CA CYS A 95 -5.93 5.40 13.96
C CYS A 95 -6.28 6.32 12.77
N HIS A 96 -7.41 6.09 12.10
CA HIS A 96 -7.86 6.98 11.03
C HIS A 96 -8.21 8.37 11.57
N GLY A 97 -8.05 9.38 10.74
CA GLY A 97 -8.35 10.77 11.10
C GLY A 97 -7.24 11.46 11.89
N LYS A 98 -6.12 10.81 12.13
CA LYS A 98 -4.97 11.37 12.84
C LYS A 98 -3.84 11.85 11.93
N GLY A 99 -4.01 11.75 10.62
CA GLY A 99 -3.03 12.21 9.63
C GLY A 99 -1.92 11.22 9.30
N PHE A 100 -1.98 9.99 9.77
CA PHE A 100 -0.95 8.97 9.49
C PHE A 100 -0.85 8.63 8.01
N GLY A 101 -1.99 8.48 7.33
CA GLY A 101 -2.00 8.21 5.88
C GLY A 101 -1.34 9.33 5.08
N TYR A 102 -1.63 10.57 5.44
CA TYR A 102 -1.01 11.74 4.82
C TYR A 102 0.51 11.75 5.03
N GLN A 103 0.97 11.43 6.24
CA GLN A 103 2.39 11.36 6.53
C GLN A 103 3.09 10.26 5.73
N LEU A 104 2.45 9.12 5.55
CA LEU A 104 2.98 8.04 4.71
C LEU A 104 3.10 8.47 3.24
N ILE A 105 2.12 9.20 2.71
CA ILE A 105 2.17 9.72 1.35
C ILE A 105 3.30 10.76 1.21
N GLN A 106 3.45 11.68 2.17
CA GLN A 106 4.54 12.66 2.15
C GLN A 106 5.90 11.96 2.20
N PHE A 107 6.01 10.90 2.98
CA PHE A 107 7.21 10.09 3.01
C PHE A 107 7.50 9.44 1.65
N ALA A 108 6.47 8.90 1.00
CA ALA A 108 6.60 8.30 -0.32
C ALA A 108 7.03 9.33 -1.38
N ILE A 109 6.49 10.55 -1.32
CA ILE A 109 6.89 11.63 -2.22
C ILE A 109 8.38 11.99 -2.02
N ASN A 110 8.80 12.16 -0.77
CA ASN A 110 10.20 12.42 -0.46
C ASN A 110 11.12 11.26 -0.90
N PHE A 111 10.68 10.03 -0.71
CA PHE A 111 11.40 8.84 -1.18
C PHE A 111 11.56 8.87 -2.71
N ALA A 112 10.47 9.18 -3.41
CA ALA A 112 10.49 9.28 -4.88
C ALA A 112 11.48 10.36 -5.36
N GLU A 113 11.48 11.52 -4.72
CA GLU A 113 12.43 12.60 -5.05
C GLU A 113 13.88 12.15 -4.82
N ASN A 114 14.17 11.52 -3.69
CA ASN A 114 15.51 11.03 -3.35
C ASN A 114 15.98 9.93 -4.31
N GLU A 115 15.08 9.11 -4.80
CA GLU A 115 15.36 8.05 -5.77
C GLU A 115 15.27 8.53 -7.22
N GLN A 116 15.14 9.85 -7.43
CA GLN A 116 15.09 10.47 -8.76
C GLN A 116 13.95 9.91 -9.63
N GLN A 117 12.85 9.56 -9.00
CA GLN A 117 11.64 9.12 -9.71
C GLN A 117 10.88 10.34 -10.23
N LYS A 118 10.15 10.17 -11.32
CA LYS A 118 9.39 11.25 -11.97
C LYS A 118 7.91 11.22 -11.60
N THR A 119 7.40 10.04 -11.30
CA THR A 119 5.99 9.83 -10.94
C THR A 119 5.87 8.80 -9.84
N ILE A 120 4.75 8.88 -9.11
CA ILE A 120 4.29 7.81 -8.24
C ILE A 120 3.04 7.22 -8.88
N GLU A 121 2.96 5.90 -8.95
CA GLU A 121 1.80 5.17 -9.47
C GLU A 121 1.26 4.24 -8.41
N LEU A 122 -0.06 4.21 -8.26
CA LEU A 122 -0.74 3.29 -7.35
C LEU A 122 -1.99 2.69 -8.00
N GLN A 123 -2.44 1.57 -7.45
CA GLN A 123 -3.72 0.97 -7.78
C GLN A 123 -4.65 1.06 -6.58
N VAL A 124 -5.88 1.45 -6.81
CA VAL A 124 -6.91 1.54 -5.76
C VAL A 124 -8.21 0.93 -6.29
N ASN A 125 -8.86 0.12 -5.47
CA ASN A 125 -10.16 -0.46 -5.83
C ASN A 125 -11.17 0.68 -6.10
N ARG A 126 -11.94 0.55 -7.20
CA ARG A 126 -12.91 1.57 -7.62
C ARG A 126 -13.97 1.89 -6.57
N TYR A 127 -14.26 0.95 -5.70
CA TYR A 127 -15.28 1.09 -4.64
C TYR A 127 -14.67 1.51 -3.30
N ASN A 128 -13.35 1.67 -3.23
CA ASN A 128 -12.66 2.11 -2.02
C ASN A 128 -12.65 3.64 -1.96
N LYS A 129 -13.09 4.20 -0.84
CA LYS A 129 -13.12 5.65 -0.60
C LYS A 129 -11.72 6.28 -0.56
N ALA A 130 -10.67 5.49 -0.43
CA ALA A 130 -9.29 5.97 -0.47
C ALA A 130 -8.96 6.71 -1.77
N LYS A 131 -9.66 6.43 -2.85
CA LYS A 131 -9.53 7.18 -4.11
C LYS A 131 -9.69 8.69 -3.89
N ASP A 132 -10.66 9.09 -3.08
CA ASP A 132 -10.91 10.50 -2.80
C ASP A 132 -9.76 11.13 -2.00
N PHE A 133 -9.18 10.38 -1.08
CA PHE A 133 -8.00 10.78 -0.33
C PHE A 133 -6.82 11.06 -1.26
N TYR A 134 -6.54 10.15 -2.20
CA TYR A 134 -5.46 10.35 -3.17
C TYR A 134 -5.73 11.53 -4.10
N THR A 135 -6.97 11.67 -4.56
CA THR A 135 -7.36 12.79 -5.43
C THR A 135 -7.13 14.14 -4.75
N LYS A 136 -7.45 14.25 -3.47
CA LYS A 136 -7.22 15.49 -2.69
C LYS A 136 -5.74 15.83 -2.55
N ILE A 137 -4.87 14.84 -2.53
CA ILE A 137 -3.42 15.06 -2.45
C ILE A 137 -2.85 15.53 -3.80
N GLY A 138 -3.49 15.15 -4.90
CA GLY A 138 -3.06 15.54 -6.23
C GLY A 138 -2.86 14.39 -7.20
N PHE A 139 -3.21 13.17 -6.82
CA PHE A 139 -3.23 12.03 -7.74
C PHE A 139 -4.37 12.17 -8.74
N THR A 140 -4.14 11.72 -9.96
CA THR A 140 -5.14 11.68 -11.02
C THR A 140 -5.32 10.25 -11.53
N ILE A 141 -6.50 9.96 -12.05
CA ILE A 141 -6.78 8.65 -12.65
C ILE A 141 -6.09 8.58 -14.01
N LYS A 142 -5.20 7.62 -14.16
CA LYS A 142 -4.49 7.33 -15.42
C LYS A 142 -5.24 6.31 -16.25
N GLU A 143 -5.82 5.30 -15.59
CA GLU A 143 -6.40 4.14 -16.23
C GLU A 143 -7.43 3.48 -15.31
N GLU A 144 -8.43 2.85 -15.90
CA GLU A 144 -9.36 1.95 -15.20
C GLU A 144 -9.12 0.55 -15.73
N LYS A 145 -8.87 -0.41 -14.85
CA LYS A 145 -8.48 -1.74 -15.27
C LYS A 145 -8.92 -2.82 -14.30
N ASP A 146 -9.34 -3.96 -14.85
CA ASP A 146 -9.63 -5.17 -14.10
C ASP A 146 -8.41 -6.09 -14.21
N PHE A 147 -7.76 -6.36 -13.07
CA PHE A 147 -6.59 -7.23 -13.01
C PHE A 147 -7.03 -8.65 -12.62
N ASP A 148 -6.73 -9.62 -13.45
CA ASP A 148 -6.90 -11.03 -13.12
C ASP A 148 -5.81 -11.43 -12.12
N ILE A 149 -6.21 -11.85 -10.92
CA ILE A 149 -5.27 -12.25 -9.85
C ILE A 149 -5.26 -13.76 -9.62
N GLY A 150 -5.88 -14.51 -10.53
CA GLY A 150 -5.95 -15.97 -10.43
C GLY A 150 -7.16 -16.44 -9.64
N ASN A 151 -7.37 -17.74 -9.66
CA ASN A 151 -8.46 -18.42 -8.95
C ASN A 151 -9.87 -17.87 -9.26
N GLY A 152 -10.03 -17.23 -10.43
CA GLY A 152 -11.30 -16.60 -10.85
C GLY A 152 -11.58 -15.24 -10.22
N TYR A 153 -10.61 -14.65 -9.53
CA TYR A 153 -10.76 -13.35 -8.88
C TYR A 153 -10.15 -12.23 -9.69
N PHE A 154 -10.69 -11.02 -9.51
CA PHE A 154 -10.23 -9.80 -10.16
C PHE A 154 -10.04 -8.68 -9.13
N MET A 155 -9.05 -7.82 -9.39
CA MET A 155 -8.95 -6.52 -8.75
C MET A 155 -9.51 -5.48 -9.72
N ASN A 156 -10.64 -4.86 -9.37
CA ASN A 156 -11.33 -3.85 -10.17
C ASN A 156 -10.82 -2.48 -9.74
N ASP A 157 -9.76 -2.00 -10.39
CA ASP A 157 -8.99 -0.88 -9.89
C ASP A 157 -9.02 0.35 -10.80
N TYR A 158 -8.74 1.50 -10.20
CA TYR A 158 -8.14 2.63 -10.90
C TYR A 158 -6.63 2.57 -10.73
N VAL A 159 -5.90 2.88 -11.80
CA VAL A 159 -4.48 3.20 -11.71
C VAL A 159 -4.39 4.72 -11.61
N MET A 160 -3.78 5.22 -10.55
CA MET A 160 -3.62 6.65 -10.30
C MET A 160 -2.16 7.04 -10.32
N GLU A 161 -1.87 8.28 -10.72
CA GLU A 161 -0.50 8.80 -10.76
C GLU A 161 -0.39 10.19 -10.14
N PHE A 162 0.79 10.46 -9.62
CA PHE A 162 1.18 11.75 -9.07
C PHE A 162 2.52 12.16 -9.71
N LEU A 163 2.59 13.37 -10.27
CA LEU A 163 3.80 13.90 -10.89
C LEU A 163 4.70 14.53 -9.81
N ILE A 164 5.95 14.08 -9.77
CA ILE A 164 6.96 14.65 -8.87
C ILE A 164 7.44 16.01 -9.39
#